data_6e6c2b5cdb5e93c2d48ef96822417925
#
_entry.id   6e6c2b5cdb5e93c2d48ef96822417925
#
_cell.length_a   1.000
_cell.length_b   1.000
_cell.length_c   1.000
_cell.angle_alpha   90.00
_cell.angle_beta   90.00
_cell.angle_gamma   90.00
#
_symmetry.space_group_name_H-M   'P 1'
#
loop_
_entity.id
_entity.type
_entity.pdbx_description
1 polymer ?
#
loop_
_entity_poly.entity_id
_entity_poly.type
_entity_poly.pdbx_seq_one_letter_code
_entity_poly.pdbx_strand_id
1 'polypeptide(L)'
;MRLKNKVAIITGAGSGIGRSTALLFAEEGAKVVVADIDVAAGQKTTLEIRKEKGKALFVNTDISNEKSASKITMEALKAYGRVDILVNNAATFVLKGIDASVEDWQRSVGVNIIGTSLVTKYAIEAMKKAGGGAIVNLASISSWVGQPNFITYSATKGAILQMTRNMAMDFAPYNVRVNCVCPGSILTPASYRHMEKTGMTLEQFDAEEGAKTFLKRIGKGREVACAILFLASEDASYITGTHLMVDGGYTAM
;
A
#
# COMPACT_ATOMS: atom_id res chain seq x y z
N MET A 1 -7.60 18.92 -8.20
CA MET A 1 -7.24 18.30 -6.91
C MET A 1 -8.36 17.36 -6.49
N ARG A 2 -8.15 16.07 -6.72
CA ARG A 2 -9.13 14.99 -6.45
C ARG A 2 -9.35 14.71 -4.96
N LEU A 3 -8.35 15.04 -4.12
CA LEU A 3 -8.37 14.76 -2.68
C LEU A 3 -8.39 16.03 -1.81
N LYS A 4 -8.87 17.14 -2.37
CA LYS A 4 -8.94 18.44 -1.65
C LYS A 4 -9.63 18.26 -0.29
N ASN A 5 -8.95 18.66 0.77
CA ASN A 5 -9.39 18.60 2.17
C ASN A 5 -9.59 17.17 2.76
N LYS A 6 -9.31 16.11 2.03
CA LYS A 6 -9.35 14.74 2.56
C LYS A 6 -8.12 14.48 3.45
N VAL A 7 -8.28 13.61 4.43
CA VAL A 7 -7.20 13.13 5.31
C VAL A 7 -6.89 11.69 4.95
N ALA A 8 -5.67 11.41 4.53
CA ALA A 8 -5.23 10.11 4.08
C ALA A 8 -4.12 9.55 4.98
N ILE A 9 -4.33 8.35 5.50
CA ILE A 9 -3.32 7.53 6.17
C ILE A 9 -2.69 6.62 5.12
N ILE A 10 -1.35 6.60 5.03
CA ILE A 10 -0.60 5.72 4.13
C ILE A 10 0.45 4.98 4.95
N THR A 11 0.37 3.65 5.02
CA THR A 11 1.35 2.83 5.70
C THR A 11 2.50 2.44 4.77
N GLY A 12 3.73 2.32 5.32
CA GLY A 12 4.93 2.11 4.51
C GLY A 12 5.24 3.30 3.58
N ALA A 13 4.92 4.52 4.03
CA ALA A 13 4.97 5.72 3.21
C ALA A 13 6.36 6.39 3.15
N GLY A 14 7.37 5.80 3.80
CA GLY A 14 8.75 6.28 3.73
C GLY A 14 9.45 5.94 2.42
N SER A 15 9.01 4.90 1.69
CA SER A 15 9.71 4.44 0.51
C SER A 15 8.78 3.85 -0.57
N GLY A 16 9.31 3.59 -1.75
CA GLY A 16 8.67 2.85 -2.84
C GLY A 16 7.30 3.39 -3.26
N ILE A 17 6.34 2.48 -3.39
CA ILE A 17 4.96 2.79 -3.80
C ILE A 17 4.28 3.70 -2.76
N GLY A 18 4.47 3.42 -1.46
CA GLY A 18 3.88 4.21 -0.38
C GLY A 18 4.34 5.65 -0.40
N ARG A 19 5.65 5.90 -0.59
CA ARG A 19 6.18 7.26 -0.74
C ARG A 19 5.60 7.96 -1.99
N SER A 20 5.58 7.27 -3.13
CA SER A 20 5.01 7.82 -4.36
C SER A 20 3.53 8.19 -4.20
N THR A 21 2.78 7.36 -3.45
CA THR A 21 1.38 7.63 -3.12
C THR A 21 1.24 8.84 -2.20
N ALA A 22 2.08 8.94 -1.17
CA ALA A 22 2.05 10.05 -0.21
C ALA A 22 2.31 11.40 -0.90
N LEU A 23 3.31 11.46 -1.78
CA LEU A 23 3.61 12.65 -2.56
C LEU A 23 2.46 13.03 -3.50
N LEU A 24 1.95 12.06 -4.27
CA LEU A 24 0.85 12.29 -5.20
C LEU A 24 -0.45 12.72 -4.49
N PHE A 25 -0.76 12.14 -3.33
CA PHE A 25 -1.95 12.51 -2.56
C PHE A 25 -1.83 13.94 -2.02
N ALA A 26 -0.64 14.36 -1.61
CA ALA A 26 -0.39 15.74 -1.19
C ALA A 26 -0.51 16.72 -2.38
N GLU A 27 0.01 16.39 -3.55
CA GLU A 27 -0.18 17.13 -4.81
C GLU A 27 -1.67 17.30 -5.14
N GLU A 28 -2.48 16.28 -4.84
CA GLU A 28 -3.94 16.28 -5.04
C GLU A 28 -4.74 16.88 -3.88
N GLY A 29 -4.06 17.55 -2.94
CA GLY A 29 -4.66 18.36 -1.88
C GLY A 29 -5.05 17.61 -0.62
N ALA A 30 -4.63 16.37 -0.44
CA ALA A 30 -4.84 15.64 0.80
C ALA A 30 -3.92 16.15 1.93
N LYS A 31 -4.38 16.01 3.17
CA LYS A 31 -3.56 16.04 4.37
C LYS A 31 -3.06 14.60 4.61
N VAL A 32 -1.76 14.37 4.54
CA VAL A 32 -1.19 13.02 4.52
C VAL A 32 -0.60 12.65 5.87
N VAL A 33 -0.99 11.49 6.39
CA VAL A 33 -0.32 10.83 7.52
C VAL A 33 0.63 9.80 6.95
N VAL A 34 1.92 10.09 7.03
CA VAL A 34 3.03 9.21 6.62
C VAL A 34 3.33 8.27 7.77
N ALA A 35 2.89 7.02 7.69
CA ALA A 35 3.15 6.00 8.70
C ALA A 35 4.22 5.04 8.19
N ASP A 36 5.35 4.94 8.91
CA ASP A 36 6.45 4.04 8.54
C ASP A 36 7.23 3.59 9.78
N ILE A 37 7.81 2.41 9.71
CA ILE A 37 8.72 1.89 10.74
C ILE A 37 10.11 2.54 10.65
N ASP A 38 10.53 2.92 9.43
CA ASP A 38 11.77 3.66 9.18
C ASP A 38 11.56 5.16 9.44
N VAL A 39 12.09 5.61 10.57
CA VAL A 39 11.95 6.99 11.03
C VAL A 39 12.57 7.98 10.02
N ALA A 40 13.76 7.68 9.53
CA ALA A 40 14.49 8.58 8.64
C ALA A 40 13.76 8.72 7.28
N ALA A 41 13.34 7.60 6.69
CA ALA A 41 12.61 7.58 5.44
C ALA A 41 11.24 8.26 5.56
N GLY A 42 10.49 8.01 6.64
CA GLY A 42 9.19 8.62 6.86
C GLY A 42 9.28 10.13 7.09
N GLN A 43 10.26 10.58 7.87
CA GLN A 43 10.53 12.01 8.07
C GLN A 43 10.93 12.71 6.75
N LYS A 44 11.78 12.06 5.95
CA LYS A 44 12.19 12.58 4.64
C LYS A 44 10.98 12.80 3.73
N THR A 45 10.09 11.81 3.60
CA THR A 45 8.85 11.95 2.81
C THR A 45 7.97 13.08 3.33
N THR A 46 7.83 13.19 4.65
CA THR A 46 7.05 14.27 5.27
C THR A 46 7.63 15.65 4.98
N LEU A 47 8.94 15.80 5.05
CA LEU A 47 9.63 17.07 4.74
C LEU A 47 9.49 17.44 3.26
N GLU A 48 9.59 16.49 2.35
CA GLU A 48 9.37 16.72 0.92
C GLU A 48 7.95 17.26 0.65
N ILE A 49 6.92 16.62 1.22
CA ILE A 49 5.54 17.10 1.10
C ILE A 49 5.39 18.54 1.64
N ARG A 50 5.98 18.84 2.79
CA ARG A 50 5.90 20.17 3.40
C ARG A 50 6.65 21.23 2.61
N LYS A 51 7.78 20.88 1.97
CA LYS A 51 8.55 21.76 1.10
C LYS A 51 7.73 22.23 -0.10
N GLU A 52 6.87 21.35 -0.65
CA GLU A 52 5.93 21.67 -1.71
C GLU A 52 4.60 22.27 -1.18
N LYS A 53 4.61 22.83 0.07
CA LYS A 53 3.47 23.44 0.75
C LYS A 53 2.29 22.49 1.03
N GLY A 54 2.48 21.19 0.88
CA GLY A 54 1.52 20.16 1.29
C GLY A 54 1.45 20.01 2.81
N LYS A 55 0.38 19.38 3.30
CA LYS A 55 0.17 19.09 4.72
C LYS A 55 0.49 17.64 5.00
N ALA A 56 1.50 17.35 5.82
CA ALA A 56 1.87 16.00 6.19
C ALA A 56 2.25 15.89 7.67
N LEU A 57 1.99 14.72 8.26
CA LEU A 57 2.37 14.32 9.60
C LEU A 57 3.09 12.97 9.51
N PHE A 58 4.25 12.83 10.14
CA PHE A 58 4.92 11.54 10.30
C PHE A 58 4.50 10.87 11.60
N VAL A 59 4.19 9.57 11.52
CA VAL A 59 3.95 8.71 12.69
C VAL A 59 4.83 7.48 12.57
N ASN A 60 5.79 7.34 13.48
CA ASN A 60 6.60 6.12 13.56
C ASN A 60 5.70 4.93 13.95
N THR A 61 5.65 3.91 13.10
CA THR A 61 4.66 2.85 13.21
C THR A 61 5.21 1.50 12.77
N ASP A 62 5.15 0.53 13.66
CA ASP A 62 5.15 -0.90 13.34
C ASP A 62 3.69 -1.37 13.28
N ILE A 63 3.20 -1.70 12.10
CA ILE A 63 1.80 -2.12 11.92
C ILE A 63 1.50 -3.50 12.53
N SER A 64 2.51 -4.34 12.77
CA SER A 64 2.34 -5.64 13.43
C SER A 64 2.10 -5.52 14.93
N ASN A 65 2.36 -4.34 15.51
CA ASN A 65 2.10 -4.02 16.92
C ASN A 65 0.79 -3.25 17.04
N GLU A 66 -0.18 -3.79 17.79
CA GLU A 66 -1.53 -3.21 17.88
C GLU A 66 -1.54 -1.80 18.47
N LYS A 67 -0.74 -1.53 19.52
CA LYS A 67 -0.64 -0.19 20.10
C LYS A 67 -0.07 0.82 19.11
N SER A 68 0.92 0.40 18.33
CA SER A 68 1.52 1.21 17.29
C SER A 68 0.55 1.46 16.12
N ALA A 69 -0.19 0.44 15.69
CA ALA A 69 -1.22 0.55 14.65
C ALA A 69 -2.36 1.49 15.07
N SER A 70 -2.86 1.40 16.30
CA SER A 70 -3.92 2.28 16.82
C SER A 70 -3.48 3.75 16.90
N LYS A 71 -2.21 4.00 17.22
CA LYS A 71 -1.62 5.35 17.32
C LYS A 71 -1.74 6.13 16.02
N ILE A 72 -1.67 5.49 14.84
CA ILE A 72 -1.77 6.19 13.55
C ILE A 72 -3.08 6.96 13.44
N THR A 73 -4.19 6.29 13.70
CA THR A 73 -5.52 6.89 13.63
C THR A 73 -5.70 7.97 14.70
N MET A 74 -5.20 7.75 15.90
CA MET A 74 -5.27 8.72 16.99
C MET A 74 -4.52 10.01 16.65
N GLU A 75 -3.31 9.92 16.10
CA GLU A 75 -2.52 11.09 15.67
C GLU A 75 -3.16 11.79 14.47
N ALA A 76 -3.76 11.05 13.52
CA ALA A 76 -4.52 11.62 12.41
C ALA A 76 -5.72 12.44 12.90
N LEU A 77 -6.50 11.90 13.84
CA LEU A 77 -7.65 12.58 14.44
C LEU A 77 -7.22 13.82 15.22
N LYS A 78 -6.15 13.73 16.01
CA LYS A 78 -5.59 14.86 16.78
C LYS A 78 -5.14 16.01 15.87
N ALA A 79 -4.47 15.68 14.76
CA ALA A 79 -3.90 16.68 13.86
C ALA A 79 -4.91 17.27 12.87
N TYR A 80 -5.87 16.46 12.40
CA TYR A 80 -6.72 16.80 11.26
C TYR A 80 -8.21 16.60 11.50
N GLY A 81 -8.63 16.00 12.63
CA GLY A 81 -10.03 15.86 13.07
C GLY A 81 -10.82 14.75 12.38
N ARG A 82 -10.27 14.09 11.35
CA ARG A 82 -10.97 13.04 10.58
C ARG A 82 -10.00 12.09 9.89
N VAL A 83 -10.52 10.97 9.38
CA VAL A 83 -9.84 10.07 8.44
C VAL A 83 -10.82 9.77 7.31
N ASP A 84 -10.41 10.01 6.06
CA ASP A 84 -11.20 9.78 4.86
C ASP A 84 -10.67 8.61 4.03
N ILE A 85 -9.35 8.43 4.03
CA ILE A 85 -8.68 7.45 3.17
C ILE A 85 -7.65 6.68 3.99
N LEU A 86 -7.62 5.36 3.78
CA LEU A 86 -6.57 4.49 4.26
C LEU A 86 -5.92 3.76 3.08
N VAL A 87 -4.60 3.82 2.97
CA VAL A 87 -3.82 3.01 2.04
C VAL A 87 -2.96 2.04 2.84
N ASN A 88 -3.34 0.78 2.84
CA ASN A 88 -2.59 -0.32 3.45
C ASN A 88 -1.50 -0.79 2.48
N ASN A 89 -0.35 -0.10 2.50
CA ASN A 89 0.78 -0.38 1.62
C ASN A 89 1.95 -1.07 2.34
N ALA A 90 2.14 -0.86 3.63
CA ALA A 90 3.22 -1.49 4.38
C ALA A 90 3.19 -3.01 4.25
N ALA A 91 4.33 -3.61 3.92
CA ALA A 91 4.48 -5.04 3.78
C ALA A 91 5.92 -5.48 4.05
N THR A 92 6.09 -6.72 4.47
CA THR A 92 7.38 -7.41 4.47
C THR A 92 7.45 -8.39 3.31
N PHE A 93 8.65 -8.55 2.74
CA PHE A 93 8.94 -9.46 1.64
C PHE A 93 9.73 -10.65 2.18
N VAL A 94 9.02 -11.67 2.65
CA VAL A 94 9.61 -12.97 2.98
C VAL A 94 9.42 -13.86 1.76
N LEU A 95 10.45 -13.93 0.91
CA LEU A 95 10.44 -14.70 -0.33
C LEU A 95 11.05 -16.05 -0.05
N LYS A 96 10.20 -17.01 0.34
CA LYS A 96 10.55 -18.39 0.69
C LYS A 96 9.58 -19.37 0.07
N GLY A 97 10.10 -20.56 -0.25
CA GLY A 97 9.35 -21.70 -0.72
C GLY A 97 8.80 -22.56 0.43
N ILE A 98 8.78 -23.88 0.19
CA ILE A 98 8.28 -24.84 1.19
C ILE A 98 9.23 -24.96 2.41
N ASP A 99 10.44 -24.51 2.28
CA ASP A 99 11.49 -24.44 3.30
C ASP A 99 11.35 -23.24 4.28
N ALA A 100 10.28 -22.46 4.14
CA ALA A 100 10.01 -21.34 5.04
C ALA A 100 9.85 -21.82 6.50
N SER A 101 10.60 -21.19 7.42
CA SER A 101 10.49 -21.49 8.84
C SER A 101 9.19 -20.94 9.44
N VAL A 102 8.87 -21.35 10.66
CA VAL A 102 7.72 -20.81 11.41
C VAL A 102 7.87 -19.30 11.62
N GLU A 103 9.08 -18.83 11.89
CA GLU A 103 9.41 -17.42 12.09
C GLU A 103 9.21 -16.61 10.78
N ASP A 104 9.58 -17.19 9.62
CA ASP A 104 9.31 -16.59 8.30
C ASP A 104 7.81 -16.39 8.09
N TRP A 105 7.00 -17.41 8.43
CA TRP A 105 5.55 -17.35 8.36
C TRP A 105 4.98 -16.34 9.36
N GLN A 106 5.40 -16.36 10.62
CA GLN A 106 4.94 -15.42 11.65
C GLN A 106 5.22 -13.98 11.25
N ARG A 107 6.41 -13.69 10.71
CA ARG A 107 6.79 -12.37 10.22
C ARG A 107 5.92 -11.94 9.03
N SER A 108 5.74 -12.83 8.05
CA SER A 108 4.96 -12.53 6.85
C SER A 108 3.49 -12.29 7.18
N VAL A 109 2.86 -13.18 7.94
CA VAL A 109 1.46 -13.08 8.38
C VAL A 109 1.27 -11.91 9.34
N GLY A 110 2.17 -11.74 10.30
CA GLY A 110 2.11 -10.68 11.31
C GLY A 110 2.07 -9.28 10.69
N VAL A 111 2.94 -9.03 9.71
CA VAL A 111 2.97 -7.72 9.04
C VAL A 111 1.87 -7.62 7.99
N ASN A 112 1.84 -8.54 7.02
CA ASN A 112 1.03 -8.36 5.80
C ASN A 112 -0.47 -8.57 6.04
N ILE A 113 -0.86 -9.49 6.93
CA ILE A 113 -2.27 -9.82 7.20
C ILE A 113 -2.74 -9.14 8.48
N ILE A 114 -2.13 -9.49 9.63
CA ILE A 114 -2.57 -8.99 10.93
C ILE A 114 -2.38 -7.47 10.99
N GLY A 115 -1.22 -6.95 10.56
CA GLY A 115 -0.94 -5.53 10.54
C GLY A 115 -1.93 -4.72 9.69
N THR A 116 -2.26 -5.21 8.49
CA THR A 116 -3.31 -4.62 7.63
C THR A 116 -4.66 -4.60 8.34
N SER A 117 -5.03 -5.71 9.00
CA SER A 117 -6.28 -5.81 9.76
C SER A 117 -6.30 -4.83 10.94
N LEU A 118 -5.22 -4.74 11.72
CA LEU A 118 -5.11 -3.85 12.86
C LEU A 118 -5.25 -2.37 12.47
N VAL A 119 -4.53 -1.91 11.45
CA VAL A 119 -4.65 -0.52 10.98
C VAL A 119 -6.07 -0.25 10.51
N THR A 120 -6.67 -1.17 9.76
CA THR A 120 -8.05 -1.05 9.26
C THR A 120 -9.05 -0.99 10.41
N LYS A 121 -8.92 -1.83 11.44
CA LYS A 121 -9.77 -1.87 12.64
C LYS A 121 -9.92 -0.49 13.31
N TYR A 122 -8.83 0.25 13.41
CA TYR A 122 -8.87 1.57 14.04
C TYR A 122 -9.29 2.68 13.07
N ALA A 123 -8.91 2.61 11.81
CA ALA A 123 -9.26 3.61 10.81
C ALA A 123 -10.76 3.60 10.47
N ILE A 124 -11.40 2.42 10.40
CA ILE A 124 -12.82 2.30 10.05
C ILE A 124 -13.72 3.04 11.02
N GLU A 125 -13.39 3.04 12.33
CA GLU A 125 -14.20 3.75 13.32
C GLU A 125 -14.14 5.28 13.14
N ALA A 126 -13.00 5.81 12.68
CA ALA A 126 -12.89 7.21 12.33
C ALA A 126 -13.62 7.55 11.02
N MET A 127 -13.56 6.65 10.02
CA MET A 127 -14.27 6.81 8.75
C MET A 127 -15.79 6.78 8.93
N LYS A 128 -16.33 5.89 9.77
CA LYS A 128 -17.76 5.87 10.12
C LYS A 128 -18.22 7.22 10.66
N LYS A 129 -17.46 7.80 11.58
CA LYS A 129 -17.74 9.14 12.16
C LYS A 129 -17.60 10.26 11.13
N ALA A 130 -16.75 10.10 10.13
CA ALA A 130 -16.59 11.04 9.03
C ALA A 130 -17.69 10.96 7.95
N GLY A 131 -18.57 9.95 8.02
CA GLY A 131 -19.68 9.72 7.08
C GLY A 131 -19.29 8.89 5.85
N GLY A 132 -18.16 8.20 5.89
CA GLY A 132 -17.69 7.33 4.82
C GLY A 132 -16.20 7.49 4.52
N GLY A 133 -15.74 6.81 3.48
CA GLY A 133 -14.34 6.88 3.09
C GLY A 133 -13.92 5.85 2.03
N ALA A 134 -12.62 5.73 1.81
CA ALA A 134 -12.05 4.75 0.89
C ALA A 134 -10.82 4.05 1.49
N ILE A 135 -10.78 2.74 1.38
CA ILE A 135 -9.63 1.91 1.74
C ILE A 135 -9.04 1.30 0.47
N VAL A 136 -7.74 1.43 0.28
CA VAL A 136 -7.02 0.79 -0.82
C VAL A 136 -5.93 -0.10 -0.24
N ASN A 137 -6.08 -1.40 -0.46
CA ASN A 137 -5.11 -2.40 -0.02
C ASN A 137 -4.08 -2.68 -1.12
N LEU A 138 -2.82 -2.96 -0.75
CA LEU A 138 -1.78 -3.41 -1.68
C LEU A 138 -1.73 -4.94 -1.68
N ALA A 139 -2.36 -5.56 -2.69
CA ALA A 139 -2.18 -6.96 -3.06
C ALA A 139 -0.90 -7.11 -3.94
N SER A 140 -0.90 -7.97 -4.93
CA SER A 140 0.20 -8.20 -5.89
C SER A 140 -0.32 -9.06 -7.04
N ILE A 141 0.39 -9.11 -8.17
CA ILE A 141 0.25 -10.19 -9.15
C ILE A 141 0.44 -11.56 -8.50
N SER A 142 1.27 -11.66 -7.45
CA SER A 142 1.47 -12.88 -6.65
C SER A 142 0.20 -13.39 -5.94
N SER A 143 -0.90 -12.62 -5.94
CA SER A 143 -2.22 -13.09 -5.52
C SER A 143 -2.90 -13.98 -6.58
N TRP A 144 -2.37 -14.01 -7.80
CA TRP A 144 -3.01 -14.61 -8.98
C TRP A 144 -2.12 -15.63 -9.68
N VAL A 145 -0.81 -15.43 -9.67
CA VAL A 145 0.15 -16.27 -10.37
C VAL A 145 1.15 -16.90 -9.41
N GLY A 146 1.57 -18.12 -9.71
CA GLY A 146 2.67 -18.79 -9.00
C GLY A 146 4.01 -18.20 -9.41
N GLN A 147 4.89 -18.06 -8.43
CA GLN A 147 6.27 -17.61 -8.63
C GLN A 147 7.21 -18.47 -7.79
N PRO A 148 8.40 -18.85 -8.30
CA PRO A 148 9.35 -19.64 -7.55
C PRO A 148 9.78 -18.98 -6.23
N ASN A 149 9.75 -19.73 -5.12
CA ASN A 149 10.13 -19.26 -3.78
C ASN A 149 9.27 -18.10 -3.24
N PHE A 150 8.00 -18.01 -3.63
CA PHE A 150 7.08 -16.95 -3.19
C PHE A 150 5.93 -17.47 -2.31
N ILE A 151 5.95 -18.73 -1.81
CA ILE A 151 4.81 -19.32 -1.08
C ILE A 151 4.35 -18.42 0.07
N THR A 152 5.26 -17.97 0.94
CA THR A 152 4.92 -17.12 2.09
C THR A 152 4.35 -15.77 1.67
N TYR A 153 4.95 -15.14 0.67
CA TYR A 153 4.49 -13.83 0.18
C TYR A 153 3.16 -13.95 -0.57
N SER A 154 3.06 -14.89 -1.53
CA SER A 154 1.85 -15.11 -2.33
C SER A 154 0.64 -15.47 -1.46
N ALA A 155 0.82 -16.31 -0.44
CA ALA A 155 -0.23 -16.64 0.52
C ALA A 155 -0.78 -15.37 1.21
N THR A 156 0.11 -14.47 1.67
CA THR A 156 -0.33 -13.23 2.32
C THR A 156 -1.00 -12.28 1.33
N LYS A 157 -0.53 -12.19 0.08
CA LYS A 157 -1.13 -11.33 -0.94
C LYS A 157 -2.46 -11.87 -1.46
N GLY A 158 -2.62 -13.20 -1.54
CA GLY A 158 -3.91 -13.86 -1.76
C GLY A 158 -4.91 -13.57 -0.64
N ALA A 159 -4.46 -13.60 0.62
CA ALA A 159 -5.28 -13.24 1.78
C ALA A 159 -5.76 -11.78 1.69
N ILE A 160 -4.89 -10.81 1.33
CA ILE A 160 -5.27 -9.40 1.16
C ILE A 160 -6.37 -9.24 0.11
N LEU A 161 -6.30 -9.98 -0.99
CA LEU A 161 -7.34 -9.95 -2.02
C LEU A 161 -8.70 -10.39 -1.46
N GLN A 162 -8.74 -11.48 -0.69
CA GLN A 162 -9.98 -11.96 -0.09
C GLN A 162 -10.46 -11.06 1.06
N MET A 163 -9.55 -10.57 1.90
CA MET A 163 -9.88 -9.59 2.95
C MET A 163 -10.51 -8.32 2.35
N THR A 164 -10.04 -7.86 1.20
CA THR A 164 -10.60 -6.70 0.49
C THR A 164 -12.08 -6.90 0.18
N ARG A 165 -12.47 -8.07 -0.32
CA ARG A 165 -13.88 -8.39 -0.63
C ARG A 165 -14.76 -8.40 0.61
N ASN A 166 -14.29 -9.06 1.68
CA ASN A 166 -15.04 -9.12 2.94
C ASN A 166 -15.17 -7.73 3.58
N MET A 167 -14.07 -6.96 3.65
CA MET A 167 -14.10 -5.59 4.15
C MET A 167 -15.04 -4.70 3.33
N ALA A 168 -15.09 -4.87 2.00
CA ALA A 168 -16.00 -4.12 1.14
C ALA A 168 -17.45 -4.39 1.49
N MET A 169 -17.81 -5.65 1.73
CA MET A 169 -19.17 -6.04 2.17
C MET A 169 -19.50 -5.50 3.56
N ASP A 170 -18.59 -5.68 4.52
CA ASP A 170 -18.80 -5.31 5.92
C ASP A 170 -18.89 -3.78 6.11
N PHE A 171 -18.19 -3.00 5.27
CA PHE A 171 -18.08 -1.55 5.44
C PHE A 171 -18.99 -0.74 4.50
N ALA A 172 -19.60 -1.38 3.51
CA ALA A 172 -20.56 -0.73 2.61
C ALA A 172 -21.73 -0.01 3.34
N PRO A 173 -22.31 -0.57 4.44
CA PRO A 173 -23.37 0.13 5.19
C PRO A 173 -22.92 1.46 5.80
N TYR A 174 -21.62 1.68 5.92
CA TYR A 174 -21.03 2.91 6.47
C TYR A 174 -20.51 3.86 5.36
N ASN A 175 -20.88 3.60 4.11
CA ASN A 175 -20.40 4.37 2.95
C ASN A 175 -18.86 4.37 2.83
N VAL A 176 -18.22 3.23 3.16
CA VAL A 176 -16.78 3.02 3.00
C VAL A 176 -16.54 2.00 1.90
N ARG A 177 -15.84 2.42 0.84
CA ARG A 177 -15.43 1.55 -0.27
C ARG A 177 -14.09 0.90 0.07
N VAL A 178 -13.93 -0.37 -0.29
CA VAL A 178 -12.66 -1.08 -0.11
C VAL A 178 -12.29 -1.78 -1.40
N ASN A 179 -11.11 -1.44 -1.94
CA ASN A 179 -10.57 -2.04 -3.14
C ASN A 179 -9.09 -2.39 -2.94
N CYS A 180 -8.50 -3.10 -3.87
CA CYS A 180 -7.06 -3.29 -3.86
C CYS A 180 -6.42 -3.02 -5.23
N VAL A 181 -5.12 -2.74 -5.22
CA VAL A 181 -4.28 -2.75 -6.41
C VAL A 181 -3.36 -3.96 -6.39
N CYS A 182 -3.07 -4.52 -7.55
CA CYS A 182 -2.19 -5.67 -7.75
C CYS A 182 -1.00 -5.25 -8.62
N PRO A 183 0.08 -4.69 -8.04
CA PRO A 183 1.26 -4.32 -8.80
C PRO A 183 2.01 -5.54 -9.33
N GLY A 184 2.62 -5.40 -10.51
CA GLY A 184 3.64 -6.29 -11.04
C GLY A 184 5.05 -5.91 -10.56
N SER A 185 6.06 -6.10 -11.41
CA SER A 185 7.43 -5.64 -11.16
C SER A 185 7.50 -4.12 -11.21
N ILE A 186 7.72 -3.50 -10.05
CA ILE A 186 7.79 -2.04 -9.87
C ILE A 186 9.16 -1.65 -9.35
N LEU A 187 9.78 -0.65 -9.98
CA LEU A 187 11.06 -0.12 -9.52
C LEU A 187 10.89 0.56 -8.15
N THR A 188 11.46 -0.07 -7.13
CA THR A 188 11.36 0.32 -5.71
C THR A 188 12.68 0.02 -5.00
N PRO A 189 12.90 0.47 -3.76
CA PRO A 189 14.07 0.05 -2.98
C PRO A 189 14.21 -1.48 -2.84
N ALA A 190 13.11 -2.23 -2.89
CA ALA A 190 13.19 -3.70 -2.92
C ALA A 190 13.85 -4.23 -4.21
N SER A 191 13.55 -3.61 -5.36
CA SER A 191 14.18 -3.95 -6.64
C SER A 191 15.67 -3.64 -6.63
N TYR A 192 16.08 -2.50 -6.07
CA TYR A 192 17.50 -2.15 -5.94
C TYR A 192 18.25 -3.14 -5.04
N ARG A 193 17.68 -3.55 -3.90
CA ARG A 193 18.29 -4.59 -3.05
C ARG A 193 18.39 -5.94 -3.76
N HIS A 194 17.42 -6.28 -4.60
CA HIS A 194 17.49 -7.49 -5.42
C HIS A 194 18.63 -7.41 -6.43
N MET A 195 18.74 -6.30 -7.17
CA MET A 195 19.82 -6.07 -8.13
C MET A 195 21.20 -6.12 -7.46
N GLU A 196 21.37 -5.47 -6.31
CA GLU A 196 22.61 -5.51 -5.53
C GLU A 196 22.99 -6.95 -5.13
N LYS A 197 22.02 -7.73 -4.66
CA LYS A 197 22.22 -9.13 -4.26
C LYS A 197 22.59 -10.05 -5.45
N THR A 198 22.06 -9.77 -6.62
CA THR A 198 22.25 -10.60 -7.84
C THR A 198 23.35 -10.09 -8.76
N GLY A 199 23.92 -8.90 -8.48
CA GLY A 199 24.90 -8.26 -9.35
C GLY A 199 24.32 -7.69 -10.65
N MET A 200 23.00 -7.56 -10.77
CA MET A 200 22.34 -7.06 -11.98
C MET A 200 22.40 -5.54 -12.06
N THR A 201 22.58 -5.03 -13.26
CA THR A 201 22.38 -3.59 -13.55
C THR A 201 20.88 -3.28 -13.67
N LEU A 202 20.50 -2.00 -13.58
CA LEU A 202 19.11 -1.58 -13.80
C LEU A 202 18.62 -1.96 -15.20
N GLU A 203 19.47 -1.82 -16.21
CA GLU A 203 19.15 -2.15 -17.59
C GLU A 203 18.87 -3.66 -17.76
N GLN A 204 19.69 -4.52 -17.15
CA GLN A 204 19.49 -5.96 -17.15
C GLN A 204 18.19 -6.35 -16.43
N PHE A 205 17.94 -5.74 -15.28
CA PHE A 205 16.70 -5.98 -14.51
C PHE A 205 15.46 -5.52 -15.26
N ASP A 206 15.50 -4.33 -15.90
CA ASP A 206 14.38 -3.83 -16.71
C ASP A 206 14.13 -4.73 -17.94
N ALA A 207 15.18 -5.17 -18.62
CA ALA A 207 15.07 -6.08 -19.76
C ALA A 207 14.48 -7.45 -19.34
N GLU A 208 14.96 -8.04 -18.23
CA GLU A 208 14.47 -9.35 -17.75
C GLU A 208 13.02 -9.30 -17.29
N GLU A 209 12.69 -8.37 -16.41
CA GLU A 209 11.34 -8.24 -15.87
C GLU A 209 10.36 -7.64 -16.90
N GLY A 210 10.85 -6.72 -17.73
CA GLY A 210 10.08 -6.13 -18.82
C GLY A 210 9.69 -7.17 -19.88
N ALA A 211 10.57 -8.11 -20.21
CA ALA A 211 10.25 -9.18 -21.16
C ALA A 211 9.00 -9.97 -20.78
N LYS A 212 8.68 -10.06 -19.48
CA LYS A 212 7.51 -10.74 -18.90
C LYS A 212 6.23 -9.89 -18.96
N THR A 213 6.23 -8.73 -19.60
CA THR A 213 5.07 -7.84 -19.69
C THR A 213 4.75 -7.48 -21.13
N PHE A 214 3.49 -7.08 -21.43
CA PHE A 214 3.15 -6.56 -22.75
C PHE A 214 3.83 -5.22 -23.04
N LEU A 215 3.98 -4.36 -22.02
CA LEU A 215 4.59 -3.04 -22.17
C LEU A 215 6.11 -3.07 -22.24
N LYS A 216 6.75 -4.25 -22.11
CA LYS A 216 8.20 -4.49 -22.25
C LYS A 216 9.08 -3.59 -21.38
N ARG A 217 8.62 -3.27 -20.18
CA ARG A 217 9.36 -2.52 -19.16
C ARG A 217 8.82 -2.78 -17.77
N ILE A 218 9.59 -2.48 -16.75
CA ILE A 218 9.08 -2.43 -15.37
C ILE A 218 8.24 -1.18 -15.13
N GLY A 219 7.35 -1.25 -14.14
CA GLY A 219 6.53 -0.13 -13.70
C GLY A 219 7.29 0.81 -12.75
N LYS A 220 6.75 2.01 -12.57
CA LYS A 220 7.24 3.02 -11.63
C LYS A 220 6.27 3.17 -10.47
N GLY A 221 6.78 3.50 -9.27
CA GLY A 221 5.93 3.69 -8.08
C GLY A 221 4.81 4.71 -8.30
N ARG A 222 5.04 5.77 -9.12
CA ARG A 222 4.02 6.76 -9.45
C ARG A 222 2.87 6.18 -10.29
N GLU A 223 3.12 5.20 -11.15
CA GLU A 223 2.05 4.56 -11.95
C GLU A 223 1.09 3.78 -11.05
N VAL A 224 1.62 3.09 -10.04
CA VAL A 224 0.80 2.42 -9.02
C VAL A 224 0.08 3.46 -8.15
N ALA A 225 0.75 4.56 -7.78
CA ALA A 225 0.15 5.63 -7.00
C ALA A 225 -1.05 6.27 -7.74
N CYS A 226 -1.01 6.39 -9.06
CA CYS A 226 -2.14 6.89 -9.87
C CYS A 226 -3.36 5.95 -9.78
N ALA A 227 -3.15 4.64 -9.80
CA ALA A 227 -4.23 3.66 -9.63
C ALA A 227 -4.81 3.71 -8.20
N ILE A 228 -3.95 3.87 -7.19
CA ILE A 228 -4.39 4.05 -5.81
C ILE A 228 -5.20 5.35 -5.66
N LEU A 229 -4.74 6.44 -6.26
CA LEU A 229 -5.45 7.73 -6.27
C LEU A 229 -6.84 7.60 -6.89
N PHE A 230 -6.95 6.94 -8.04
CA PHE A 230 -8.24 6.69 -8.68
C PHE A 230 -9.19 5.95 -7.74
N LEU A 231 -8.78 4.82 -7.17
CA LEU A 231 -9.61 4.02 -6.26
C LEU A 231 -9.97 4.75 -4.96
N ALA A 232 -9.11 5.67 -4.50
CA ALA A 232 -9.32 6.47 -3.29
C ALA A 232 -10.23 7.69 -3.52
N SER A 233 -10.40 8.13 -4.76
CA SER A 233 -11.15 9.33 -5.14
C SER A 233 -12.64 9.07 -5.41
N GLU A 234 -13.41 10.14 -5.61
CA GLU A 234 -14.82 10.06 -6.00
C GLU A 234 -15.01 9.52 -7.44
N ASP A 235 -13.94 9.54 -8.27
CA ASP A 235 -13.98 8.94 -9.61
C ASP A 235 -14.29 7.43 -9.57
N ALA A 236 -14.03 6.78 -8.41
CA ALA A 236 -14.32 5.37 -8.15
C ALA A 236 -15.56 5.18 -7.23
N SER A 237 -16.51 6.13 -7.20
CA SER A 237 -17.65 6.13 -6.25
C SER A 237 -18.54 4.89 -6.34
N TYR A 238 -18.60 4.22 -7.48
CA TYR A 238 -19.38 2.97 -7.66
C TYR A 238 -18.50 1.72 -7.76
N ILE A 239 -17.24 1.80 -7.27
CA ILE A 239 -16.26 0.71 -7.33
C ILE A 239 -15.90 0.28 -5.89
N THR A 240 -16.26 -0.95 -5.51
CA THR A 240 -15.91 -1.57 -4.24
C THR A 240 -15.78 -3.09 -4.37
N GLY A 241 -14.96 -3.73 -3.53
CA GLY A 241 -14.72 -5.17 -3.53
C GLY A 241 -13.87 -5.69 -4.68
N THR A 242 -13.29 -4.81 -5.52
CA THR A 242 -12.53 -5.19 -6.70
C THR A 242 -11.02 -5.06 -6.53
N HIS A 243 -10.32 -5.55 -7.53
CA HIS A 243 -8.87 -5.40 -7.69
C HIS A 243 -8.56 -4.72 -9.01
N LEU A 244 -7.49 -3.93 -9.05
CA LEU A 244 -6.97 -3.28 -10.23
C LEU A 244 -5.53 -3.74 -10.48
N MET A 245 -5.31 -4.43 -11.60
CA MET A 245 -3.97 -4.82 -12.03
C MET A 245 -3.18 -3.60 -12.48
N VAL A 246 -1.91 -3.50 -12.03
CA VAL A 246 -0.96 -2.46 -12.44
C VAL A 246 0.36 -3.15 -12.74
N ASP A 247 0.38 -3.94 -13.80
CA ASP A 247 1.40 -4.96 -14.06
C ASP A 247 1.96 -4.98 -15.49
N GLY A 248 1.59 -3.99 -16.30
CA GLY A 248 2.03 -3.90 -17.69
C GLY A 248 1.52 -5.04 -18.59
N GLY A 249 0.43 -5.72 -18.19
CA GLY A 249 -0.14 -6.85 -18.90
C GLY A 249 0.49 -8.21 -18.55
N TYR A 250 1.27 -8.29 -17.48
CA TYR A 250 1.90 -9.53 -17.02
C TYR A 250 0.89 -10.66 -16.82
N THR A 251 -0.24 -10.39 -16.16
CA THR A 251 -1.26 -11.41 -15.85
C THR A 251 -2.28 -11.63 -16.97
N ALA A 252 -2.15 -10.94 -18.07
CA ALA A 252 -3.05 -11.05 -19.24
C ALA A 252 -2.49 -11.95 -20.35
N MET A 253 -1.31 -12.58 -20.10
CA MET A 253 -0.71 -13.59 -21.00
C MET A 253 -1.37 -14.94 -20.85
#